data_ff19fe2d2c8ff5194448de3c38cb5a7f
#
_entry.id   ff19fe2d2c8ff5194448de3c38cb5a7f
#
_cell.length_a   1.000
_cell.length_b   1.000
_cell.length_c   1.000
_cell.angle_alpha   90.00
_cell.angle_beta   90.00
_cell.angle_gamma   90.00
#
_symmetry.space_group_name_H-M   'P 1'
#
loop_
_entity.id
_entity.type
_entity.pdbx_description
1 polymer ?
#
loop_
_entity_poly.entity_id
_entity_poly.type
_entity_poly.pdbx_seq_one_letter_code
_entity_poly.pdbx_strand_id
1 'polypeptide(L)'
;MFFFKTLNFFCLSLLFCTYTYSATYKKNNEFQLAKSGNVDAQYNVAMNFLNGEEGYPKDYNQAKRWFEIASKQGDASAQNALGIIYLRGLGGDKDLSKAEYYYRLAANKNHGNAQLQLALILLNSKKSDNLKEAKEWLEKASLNGNIEAKDKLREIENK
;
A
#
# COMPACT_ATOMS: atom_id res chain seq x y z
N MET A 1 33.54 -25.03 35.37
CA MET A 1 32.14 -24.63 35.10
C MET A 1 31.98 -23.19 34.54
N PHE A 2 33.07 -22.48 34.27
CA PHE A 2 33.05 -21.11 33.74
C PHE A 2 33.27 -21.00 32.21
N PHE A 3 33.79 -22.02 31.56
CA PHE A 3 34.11 -21.99 30.11
C PHE A 3 32.90 -22.16 29.17
N PHE A 4 31.81 -22.75 29.62
CA PHE A 4 30.62 -22.95 28.79
C PHE A 4 29.70 -21.69 28.66
N LYS A 5 29.78 -20.77 29.62
CA LYS A 5 28.96 -19.53 29.56
C LYS A 5 29.51 -18.49 28.59
N THR A 6 30.82 -18.44 28.41
CA THR A 6 31.46 -17.46 27.51
C THR A 6 31.32 -17.86 26.04
N LEU A 7 31.29 -19.14 25.72
CA LEU A 7 31.13 -19.62 24.33
C LEU A 7 29.73 -19.32 23.80
N ASN A 8 28.70 -19.40 24.65
CA ASN A 8 27.32 -19.08 24.26
C ASN A 8 27.10 -17.58 23.96
N PHE A 9 27.78 -16.69 24.70
CA PHE A 9 27.71 -15.25 24.47
C PHE A 9 28.40 -14.83 23.15
N PHE A 10 29.51 -15.47 22.79
CA PHE A 10 30.21 -15.22 21.51
C PHE A 10 29.42 -15.74 20.31
N CYS A 11 28.79 -16.91 20.40
CA CYS A 11 27.91 -17.42 19.34
C CYS A 11 26.69 -16.56 19.13
N LEU A 12 26.05 -16.11 20.21
CA LEU A 12 24.87 -15.21 20.12
C LEU A 12 25.24 -13.85 19.54
N SER A 13 26.40 -13.29 19.88
CA SER A 13 26.89 -12.02 19.33
C SER A 13 27.24 -12.12 17.84
N LEU A 14 27.83 -13.23 17.41
CA LEU A 14 28.11 -13.49 15.99
C LEU A 14 26.84 -13.69 15.19
N LEU A 15 25.86 -14.43 15.70
CA LEU A 15 24.56 -14.62 15.06
C LEU A 15 23.79 -13.30 14.97
N PHE A 16 23.84 -12.47 16.00
CA PHE A 16 23.22 -11.14 15.99
C PHE A 16 23.92 -10.20 15.00
N CYS A 17 25.25 -10.24 14.92
CA CYS A 17 26.05 -9.47 13.97
C CYS A 17 25.77 -9.88 12.52
N THR A 18 25.66 -11.19 12.23
CA THR A 18 25.34 -11.68 10.89
C THR A 18 23.91 -11.34 10.49
N TYR A 19 22.96 -11.41 11.42
CA TYR A 19 21.56 -11.03 11.17
C TYR A 19 21.42 -9.54 10.87
N THR A 20 22.04 -8.67 11.68
CA THR A 20 22.01 -7.21 11.44
C THR A 20 22.71 -6.82 10.15
N TYR A 21 23.83 -7.45 9.82
CA TYR A 21 24.55 -7.25 8.56
C TYR A 21 23.69 -7.65 7.35
N SER A 22 23.04 -8.83 7.42
CA SER A 22 22.13 -9.31 6.36
C SER A 22 20.93 -8.38 6.15
N ALA A 23 20.28 -7.93 7.22
CA ALA A 23 19.16 -7.01 7.16
C ALA A 23 19.56 -5.65 6.57
N THR A 24 20.71 -5.11 7.00
CA THR A 24 21.24 -3.84 6.45
C THR A 24 21.62 -3.97 4.99
N TYR A 25 22.21 -5.08 4.59
CA TYR A 25 22.57 -5.36 3.20
C TYR A 25 21.32 -5.44 2.31
N LYS A 26 20.30 -6.20 2.73
CA LYS A 26 19.00 -6.32 2.03
C LYS A 26 18.34 -4.95 1.83
N LYS A 27 18.25 -4.16 2.91
CA LYS A 27 17.71 -2.79 2.87
C LYS A 27 18.47 -1.91 1.88
N ASN A 28 19.80 -1.91 1.94
CA ASN A 28 20.61 -1.09 1.05
C ASN A 28 20.44 -1.50 -0.42
N ASN A 29 20.39 -2.80 -0.70
CA ASN A 29 20.20 -3.31 -2.05
C ASN A 29 18.81 -2.91 -2.61
N GLU A 30 17.74 -3.11 -1.83
CA GLU A 30 16.38 -2.73 -2.22
C GLU A 30 16.27 -1.22 -2.46
N PHE A 31 16.88 -0.41 -1.61
CA PHE A 31 16.89 1.04 -1.77
C PHE A 31 17.65 1.49 -3.03
N GLN A 32 18.75 0.82 -3.39
CA GLN A 32 19.47 1.09 -4.64
C GLN A 32 18.66 0.68 -5.87
N LEU A 33 17.96 -0.47 -5.83
CA LEU A 33 17.04 -0.89 -6.88
C LEU A 33 15.90 0.11 -7.07
N ALA A 34 15.32 0.61 -5.99
CA ALA A 34 14.29 1.65 -6.07
C ALA A 34 14.81 2.92 -6.73
N LYS A 35 16.02 3.36 -6.36
CA LYS A 35 16.69 4.53 -6.98
C LYS A 35 17.01 4.32 -8.45
N SER A 36 17.33 3.11 -8.88
CA SER A 36 17.59 2.78 -10.28
C SER A 36 16.33 2.68 -11.13
N GLY A 37 15.14 2.87 -10.52
CA GLY A 37 13.87 2.91 -11.25
C GLY A 37 13.05 1.62 -11.19
N ASN A 38 13.49 0.59 -10.45
CA ASN A 38 12.71 -0.63 -10.29
C ASN A 38 11.41 -0.34 -9.53
N VAL A 39 10.28 -0.59 -10.17
CA VAL A 39 8.95 -0.23 -9.67
C VAL A 39 8.58 -1.02 -8.42
N ASP A 40 8.85 -2.32 -8.42
CA ASP A 40 8.55 -3.19 -7.28
C ASP A 40 9.35 -2.77 -6.04
N ALA A 41 10.64 -2.46 -6.23
CA ALA A 41 11.49 -1.96 -5.15
C ALA A 41 11.01 -0.60 -4.63
N GLN A 42 10.53 0.29 -5.49
CA GLN A 42 9.94 1.58 -5.08
C GLN A 42 8.70 1.38 -4.22
N TYR A 43 7.80 0.48 -4.64
CA TYR A 43 6.63 0.11 -3.86
C TYR A 43 7.01 -0.47 -2.49
N ASN A 44 7.95 -1.41 -2.45
CA ASN A 44 8.41 -2.03 -1.21
C ASN A 44 9.07 -1.02 -0.26
N VAL A 45 9.93 -0.14 -0.77
CA VAL A 45 10.54 0.94 0.02
C VAL A 45 9.46 1.87 0.60
N ALA A 46 8.43 2.19 -0.19
CA ALA A 46 7.30 2.97 0.27
C ALA A 46 6.52 2.27 1.39
N MET A 47 6.27 0.97 1.26
CA MET A 47 5.61 0.16 2.29
C MET A 47 6.43 0.09 3.58
N ASN A 48 7.74 -0.06 3.46
CA ASN A 48 8.65 -0.08 4.61
C ASN A 48 8.62 1.25 5.39
N PHE A 49 8.59 2.39 4.69
CA PHE A 49 8.39 3.69 5.34
C PHE A 49 6.98 3.85 5.92
N LEU A 50 5.94 3.31 5.26
CA LEU A 50 4.56 3.39 5.73
C LEU A 50 4.38 2.67 7.07
N ASN A 51 4.98 1.50 7.20
CA ASN A 51 4.83 0.62 8.35
C ASN A 51 5.93 0.82 9.41
N GLY A 52 7.09 1.30 9.04
CA GLY A 52 8.29 1.34 9.89
C GLY A 52 8.96 -0.04 9.99
N GLU A 53 9.05 -0.76 8.87
CA GLU A 53 9.58 -2.14 8.80
C GLU A 53 10.97 -2.18 8.15
N GLU A 54 11.63 -3.34 8.20
CA GLU A 54 12.94 -3.61 7.57
C GLU A 54 14.01 -2.55 7.92
N GLY A 55 13.95 -1.97 9.14
CA GLY A 55 14.89 -0.95 9.59
C GLY A 55 14.66 0.45 9.00
N TYR A 56 13.52 0.69 8.36
CA TYR A 56 13.07 2.02 7.98
C TYR A 56 12.30 2.67 9.14
N PRO A 57 12.52 3.97 9.43
CA PRO A 57 11.66 4.68 10.34
C PRO A 57 10.28 4.86 9.72
N LYS A 58 9.22 4.81 10.53
CA LYS A 58 7.87 5.12 10.04
C LYS A 58 7.79 6.57 9.61
N ASP A 59 7.59 6.80 8.32
CA ASP A 59 7.54 8.14 7.72
C ASP A 59 6.55 8.16 6.55
N TYR A 60 5.38 8.71 6.80
CA TYR A 60 4.31 8.81 5.80
C TYR A 60 4.68 9.72 4.61
N ASN A 61 5.53 10.74 4.81
CA ASN A 61 5.95 11.62 3.73
C ASN A 61 6.91 10.91 2.79
N GLN A 62 7.86 10.13 3.33
CA GLN A 62 8.74 9.29 2.51
C GLN A 62 7.94 8.21 1.79
N ALA A 63 7.02 7.53 2.48
CA ALA A 63 6.14 6.54 1.87
C ALA A 63 5.38 7.15 0.67
N LYS A 64 4.75 8.30 0.87
CA LYS A 64 4.02 9.00 -0.19
C LYS A 64 4.90 9.33 -1.39
N ARG A 65 6.11 9.85 -1.18
CA ARG A 65 7.05 10.17 -2.27
C ARG A 65 7.39 8.93 -3.10
N TRP A 66 7.71 7.82 -2.45
CA TRP A 66 8.06 6.59 -3.14
C TRP A 66 6.87 5.98 -3.88
N PHE A 67 5.66 5.99 -3.27
CA PHE A 67 4.45 5.59 -3.97
C PHE A 67 4.13 6.50 -5.17
N GLU A 68 4.36 7.82 -5.09
CA GLU A 68 4.19 8.73 -6.21
C GLU A 68 5.13 8.39 -7.38
N ILE A 69 6.38 8.01 -7.08
CA ILE A 69 7.34 7.58 -8.11
C ILE A 69 6.86 6.29 -8.79
N ALA A 70 6.48 5.26 -8.03
CA ALA A 70 5.95 4.01 -8.58
C ALA A 70 4.62 4.22 -9.34
N SER A 71 3.73 5.06 -8.82
CA SER A 71 2.46 5.43 -9.45
C SER A 71 2.64 6.08 -10.82
N LYS A 72 3.64 6.96 -10.98
CA LYS A 72 3.97 7.58 -12.27
C LYS A 72 4.43 6.56 -13.32
N GLN A 73 5.01 5.46 -12.89
CA GLN A 73 5.36 4.33 -13.75
C GLN A 73 4.17 3.37 -13.97
N GLY A 74 3.04 3.69 -13.37
CA GLY A 74 1.80 2.98 -13.60
C GLY A 74 1.53 1.83 -12.62
N ASP A 75 2.22 1.73 -11.51
CA ASP A 75 1.95 0.69 -10.51
C ASP A 75 0.58 0.90 -9.86
N ALA A 76 -0.32 -0.08 -10.03
CA ALA A 76 -1.69 0.00 -9.53
C ALA A 76 -1.75 -0.13 -8.00
N SER A 77 -0.82 -0.87 -7.41
CA SER A 77 -0.74 -1.04 -5.95
C SER A 77 -0.30 0.25 -5.28
N ALA A 78 0.68 0.95 -5.85
CA ALA A 78 1.10 2.28 -5.38
C ALA A 78 -0.01 3.32 -5.55
N GLN A 79 -0.75 3.29 -6.67
CA GLN A 79 -1.92 4.14 -6.86
C GLN A 79 -2.99 3.88 -5.80
N ASN A 80 -3.30 2.62 -5.49
CA ASN A 80 -4.21 2.28 -4.41
C ASN A 80 -3.70 2.74 -3.05
N ALA A 81 -2.41 2.56 -2.76
CA ALA A 81 -1.80 3.02 -1.51
C ALA A 81 -1.88 4.54 -1.35
N LEU A 82 -1.65 5.32 -2.42
CA LEU A 82 -1.85 6.77 -2.41
C LEU A 82 -3.31 7.15 -2.15
N GLY A 83 -4.26 6.41 -2.73
CA GLY A 83 -5.68 6.58 -2.42
C GLY A 83 -5.97 6.44 -0.93
N ILE A 84 -5.41 5.41 -0.27
CA ILE A 84 -5.53 5.20 1.17
C ILE A 84 -4.87 6.34 1.97
N ILE A 85 -3.68 6.76 1.57
CA ILE A 85 -2.93 7.84 2.23
C ILE A 85 -3.74 9.12 2.24
N TYR A 86 -4.28 9.53 1.10
CA TYR A 86 -5.09 10.75 1.00
C TYR A 86 -6.45 10.62 1.67
N LEU A 87 -7.11 9.46 1.59
CA LEU A 87 -8.38 9.20 2.27
C LEU A 87 -8.26 9.31 3.79
N ARG A 88 -7.16 8.80 4.35
CA ARG A 88 -6.91 8.79 5.80
C ARG A 88 -6.17 10.01 6.31
N GLY A 89 -5.56 10.81 5.44
CA GLY A 89 -4.72 11.95 5.82
C GLY A 89 -3.39 11.52 6.46
N LEU A 90 -2.78 10.43 5.95
CA LEU A 90 -1.51 9.96 6.51
C LEU A 90 -0.37 10.89 6.06
N GLY A 91 0.27 11.54 7.03
CA GLY A 91 1.32 12.53 6.77
C GLY A 91 0.81 13.87 6.24
N GLY A 92 -0.44 14.23 6.53
CA GLY A 92 -1.05 15.51 6.14
C GLY A 92 -2.57 15.50 6.28
N ASP A 93 -3.23 16.43 5.63
CA ASP A 93 -4.68 16.53 5.64
C ASP A 93 -5.34 15.46 4.73
N LYS A 94 -6.57 15.08 5.07
CA LYS A 94 -7.41 14.27 4.22
C LYS A 94 -7.77 15.03 2.94
N ASP A 95 -7.64 14.34 1.81
CA ASP A 95 -8.00 14.90 0.51
C ASP A 95 -8.79 13.85 -0.29
N LEU A 96 -10.12 13.97 -0.20
CA LEU A 96 -11.02 13.01 -0.83
C LEU A 96 -10.93 13.07 -2.36
N SER A 97 -10.66 14.25 -2.94
CA SER A 97 -10.51 14.40 -4.37
C SER A 97 -9.27 13.69 -4.91
N LYS A 98 -8.14 13.81 -4.18
CA LYS A 98 -6.93 13.06 -4.53
C LYS A 98 -7.10 11.57 -4.27
N ALA A 99 -7.79 11.17 -3.21
CA ALA A 99 -8.08 9.77 -2.95
C ALA A 99 -8.89 9.16 -4.10
N GLU A 100 -9.97 9.83 -4.53
CA GLU A 100 -10.77 9.41 -5.69
C GLU A 100 -9.92 9.31 -6.97
N TYR A 101 -9.11 10.31 -7.24
CA TYR A 101 -8.22 10.32 -8.40
C TYR A 101 -7.29 9.10 -8.44
N TYR A 102 -6.61 8.80 -7.33
CA TYR A 102 -5.68 7.68 -7.29
C TYR A 102 -6.40 6.33 -7.29
N TYR A 103 -7.54 6.20 -6.62
CA TYR A 103 -8.36 4.98 -6.72
C TYR A 103 -8.86 4.76 -8.13
N ARG A 104 -9.26 5.81 -8.85
CA ARG A 104 -9.70 5.71 -10.25
C ARG A 104 -8.58 5.23 -11.17
N LEU A 105 -7.35 5.70 -10.98
CA LEU A 105 -6.17 5.21 -11.70
C LEU A 105 -5.95 3.70 -11.47
N ALA A 106 -5.98 3.25 -10.22
CA ALA A 106 -5.79 1.85 -9.86
C ALA A 106 -6.98 0.98 -10.33
N ALA A 107 -8.22 1.47 -10.18
CA ALA A 107 -9.44 0.78 -10.59
C ALA A 107 -9.47 0.51 -12.10
N ASN A 108 -9.03 1.46 -12.93
CA ASN A 108 -8.89 1.30 -14.37
C ASN A 108 -7.84 0.24 -14.76
N LYS A 109 -6.96 -0.12 -13.84
CA LYS A 109 -5.96 -1.21 -13.99
C LYS A 109 -6.42 -2.51 -13.32
N ASN A 110 -7.72 -2.65 -13.10
CA ASN A 110 -8.35 -3.83 -12.48
C ASN A 110 -7.89 -4.13 -11.04
N HIS A 111 -7.44 -3.12 -10.28
CA HIS A 111 -7.13 -3.31 -8.87
C HIS A 111 -8.42 -3.40 -8.04
N GLY A 112 -8.83 -4.61 -7.65
CA GLY A 112 -10.15 -4.89 -7.05
C GLY A 112 -10.46 -4.06 -5.79
N ASN A 113 -9.48 -3.86 -4.90
CA ASN A 113 -9.70 -3.02 -3.71
C ASN A 113 -9.90 -1.55 -4.08
N ALA A 114 -9.20 -1.04 -5.09
CA ALA A 114 -9.38 0.34 -5.54
C ALA A 114 -10.75 0.54 -6.21
N GLN A 115 -11.25 -0.46 -6.95
CA GLN A 115 -12.60 -0.46 -7.51
C GLN A 115 -13.66 -0.36 -6.42
N LEU A 116 -13.53 -1.15 -5.35
CA LEU A 116 -14.41 -1.05 -4.19
C LEU A 116 -14.35 0.32 -3.53
N GLN A 117 -13.15 0.82 -3.23
CA GLN A 117 -13.00 2.11 -2.54
C GLN A 117 -13.53 3.28 -3.39
N LEU A 118 -13.31 3.26 -4.69
CA LEU A 118 -13.88 4.23 -5.62
C LEU A 118 -15.41 4.21 -5.58
N ALA A 119 -16.01 3.02 -5.65
CA ALA A 119 -17.45 2.87 -5.57
C ALA A 119 -18.02 3.42 -4.24
N LEU A 120 -17.36 3.15 -3.11
CA LEU A 120 -17.78 3.68 -1.81
C LEU A 120 -17.72 5.20 -1.74
N ILE A 121 -16.68 5.82 -2.33
CA ILE A 121 -16.58 7.28 -2.44
C ILE A 121 -17.75 7.83 -3.29
N LEU A 122 -18.03 7.23 -4.44
CA LEU A 122 -19.12 7.65 -5.33
C LEU A 122 -20.49 7.53 -4.66
N LEU A 123 -20.76 6.43 -3.95
CA LEU A 123 -22.00 6.24 -3.19
C LEU A 123 -22.20 7.30 -2.11
N ASN A 124 -21.13 7.70 -1.45
CA ASN A 124 -21.19 8.69 -0.36
C ASN A 124 -21.44 10.12 -0.89
N SER A 125 -21.17 10.39 -2.15
CA SER A 125 -21.37 11.70 -2.76
C SER A 125 -22.87 12.09 -2.98
N LYS A 126 -23.79 11.11 -2.82
CA LYS A 126 -25.26 11.29 -2.96
C LYS A 126 -25.74 11.90 -4.27
N LYS A 127 -24.95 11.89 -5.33
CA LYS A 127 -25.38 12.32 -6.68
C LYS A 127 -25.97 11.13 -7.42
N SER A 128 -27.10 11.32 -8.11
CA SER A 128 -27.79 10.25 -8.87
C SER A 128 -26.89 9.57 -9.91
N ASP A 129 -26.09 10.36 -10.62
CA ASP A 129 -25.20 9.85 -11.67
C ASP A 129 -24.08 8.97 -11.11
N ASN A 130 -23.64 9.26 -9.87
CA ASN A 130 -22.62 8.49 -9.18
C ASN A 130 -23.10 7.10 -8.75
N LEU A 131 -24.41 6.90 -8.55
CA LEU A 131 -24.96 5.60 -8.19
C LEU A 131 -24.76 4.56 -9.30
N LYS A 132 -24.98 4.96 -10.56
CA LYS A 132 -24.77 4.07 -11.70
C LYS A 132 -23.29 3.69 -11.82
N GLU A 133 -22.41 4.67 -11.79
CA GLU A 133 -20.98 4.43 -11.88
C GLU A 133 -20.47 3.57 -10.69
N ALA A 134 -20.96 3.82 -9.48
CA ALA A 134 -20.61 3.03 -8.31
C ALA A 134 -21.01 1.56 -8.45
N LYS A 135 -22.21 1.27 -8.98
CA LYS A 135 -22.63 -0.12 -9.25
C LYS A 135 -21.71 -0.79 -10.25
N GLU A 136 -21.35 -0.13 -11.35
CA GLU A 136 -20.42 -0.67 -12.34
C GLU A 136 -19.04 -1.02 -11.73
N TRP A 137 -18.52 -0.18 -10.81
CA TRP A 137 -17.27 -0.46 -10.11
C TRP A 137 -17.40 -1.60 -9.09
N LEU A 138 -18.53 -1.69 -8.38
CA LEU A 138 -18.80 -2.82 -7.47
C LEU A 138 -18.90 -4.14 -8.23
N GLU A 139 -19.54 -4.15 -9.39
CA GLU A 139 -19.61 -5.33 -10.27
C GLU A 139 -18.21 -5.80 -10.67
N LYS A 140 -17.37 -4.87 -11.17
CA LYS A 140 -15.97 -5.17 -11.51
C LYS A 140 -15.17 -5.70 -10.31
N ALA A 141 -15.30 -5.07 -9.15
CA ALA A 141 -14.64 -5.51 -7.93
C ALA A 141 -15.11 -6.92 -7.51
N SER A 142 -16.41 -7.19 -7.60
CA SER A 142 -17.00 -8.51 -7.31
C SER A 142 -16.47 -9.59 -8.26
N LEU A 143 -16.37 -9.30 -9.54
CA LEU A 143 -15.79 -10.19 -10.55
C LEU A 143 -14.30 -10.47 -10.27
N ASN A 144 -13.58 -9.51 -9.69
CA ASN A 144 -12.21 -9.67 -9.22
C ASN A 144 -12.11 -10.38 -7.84
N GLY A 145 -13.22 -10.96 -7.36
CA GLY A 145 -13.26 -11.76 -6.13
C GLY A 145 -13.40 -10.94 -4.84
N ASN A 146 -13.72 -9.65 -4.92
CA ASN A 146 -13.93 -8.82 -3.73
C ASN A 146 -15.31 -9.12 -3.11
N ILE A 147 -15.30 -9.80 -1.95
CA ILE A 147 -16.54 -10.24 -1.27
C ILE A 147 -17.33 -9.03 -0.76
N GLU A 148 -16.67 -8.01 -0.21
CA GLU A 148 -17.31 -6.79 0.28
C GLU A 148 -18.06 -6.05 -0.82
N ALA A 149 -17.50 -6.00 -2.02
CA ALA A 149 -18.15 -5.40 -3.18
C ALA A 149 -19.42 -6.16 -3.57
N LYS A 150 -19.39 -7.51 -3.52
CA LYS A 150 -20.55 -8.35 -3.80
C LYS A 150 -21.68 -8.12 -2.79
N ASP A 151 -21.34 -8.02 -1.52
CA ASP A 151 -22.33 -7.78 -0.47
C ASP A 151 -22.90 -6.36 -0.58
N LYS A 152 -22.08 -5.39 -0.93
CA LYS A 152 -22.53 -4.01 -1.14
C LYS A 152 -23.45 -3.86 -2.35
N LEU A 153 -23.21 -4.60 -3.44
CA LEU A 153 -24.14 -4.67 -4.58
C LEU A 153 -25.52 -5.17 -4.15
N ARG A 154 -25.57 -6.28 -3.45
CA ARG A 154 -26.85 -6.83 -2.95
C ARG A 154 -27.62 -5.85 -2.06
N GLU A 155 -26.88 -5.12 -1.19
CA GLU A 155 -27.50 -4.08 -0.34
C GLU A 155 -28.16 -2.98 -1.15
N ILE A 156 -27.56 -2.59 -2.28
CA ILE A 156 -28.07 -1.51 -3.15
C ILE A 156 -29.24 -2.01 -4.01
N GLU A 157 -29.23 -3.26 -4.45
CA GLU A 157 -30.28 -3.86 -5.29
C GLU A 157 -31.57 -4.15 -4.53
N ASN A 158 -31.47 -4.35 -3.21
CA ASN A 158 -32.61 -4.65 -2.34
C ASN A 158 -33.29 -3.39 -1.74
N LYS A 159 -32.86 -2.19 -2.11
CA LYS A 159 -33.44 -0.89 -1.71
C LYS A 159 -34.31 -0.29 -2.81
#